data_cb501db6e8595015eaec147177072adf
#
_entry.id   cb501db6e8595015eaec147177072adf
#
_cell.length_a   1.000
_cell.length_b   1.000
_cell.length_c   1.000
_cell.angle_alpha   90.00
_cell.angle_beta   90.00
_cell.angle_gamma   90.00
#
_symmetry.space_group_name_H-M   'P 1'
#
loop_
_entity.id
_entity.type
_entity.pdbx_description
1 polymer ?
#
loop_
_entity_poly.entity_id
_entity_poly.type
_entity_poly.pdbx_seq_one_letter_code
_entity_poly.pdbx_strand_id
1 'polypeptide(L)'
;MKYKYQVIFLGDVINPACDEIRNRFFDKIREIGILDDALETITASNFAQKYNNKQPAFAYYFGKEGHNNCDEDILEELLRNGDAIIPVFFKIGNFENEIPEVICKMNGKPYISDDVDKFVNYAFESLHLLRKMRKLFISYRRIDSAKIANQLFDVLNRRNYDTFLDDYSIAIAQDFQEELNHRLSDCDVLIQLYTENFSNSEWCREEINNANQKRIGVLAII
;
A
#
# COMPACT_ATOMS: atom_id res chain seq x y z
N MET A 1 10.63 -3.53 -15.35
CA MET A 1 10.95 -3.55 -13.91
C MET A 1 9.86 -4.40 -13.26
N LYS A 2 10.21 -5.49 -12.57
CA LYS A 2 9.20 -6.32 -11.90
C LYS A 2 8.70 -5.56 -10.68
N TYR A 3 7.39 -5.43 -10.51
CA TYR A 3 6.81 -4.77 -9.35
C TYR A 3 7.10 -5.62 -8.11
N LYS A 4 7.58 -4.99 -7.06
CA LYS A 4 7.90 -5.67 -5.80
C LYS A 4 7.32 -4.90 -4.63
N TYR A 5 6.82 -5.64 -3.65
CA TYR A 5 6.51 -5.10 -2.33
C TYR A 5 7.76 -5.14 -1.48
N GLN A 6 7.97 -4.15 -0.66
CA GLN A 6 9.12 -4.07 0.24
C GLN A 6 8.66 -4.26 1.68
N VAL A 7 9.20 -5.27 2.36
CA VAL A 7 8.95 -5.52 3.77
C VAL A 7 10.24 -5.35 4.53
N ILE A 8 10.23 -4.43 5.48
CA ILE A 8 11.42 -3.94 6.15
C ILE A 8 11.38 -4.36 7.62
N PHE A 9 12.45 -4.94 8.12
CA PHE A 9 12.61 -5.37 9.51
C PHE A 9 13.77 -4.61 10.14
N LEU A 10 13.48 -3.79 11.17
CA LEU A 10 14.41 -2.90 11.83
C LEU A 10 14.41 -3.12 13.35
N GLY A 11 15.41 -2.55 14.03
CA GLY A 11 15.59 -2.64 15.48
C GLY A 11 16.13 -4.00 15.90
N ASP A 12 15.58 -4.60 16.96
CA ASP A 12 16.04 -5.90 17.50
C ASP A 12 15.54 -7.08 16.65
N VAL A 13 16.07 -7.20 15.44
CA VAL A 13 15.69 -8.28 14.49
C VAL A 13 16.13 -9.67 14.93
N ILE A 14 16.92 -9.80 16.02
CA ILE A 14 17.33 -11.09 16.61
C ILE A 14 16.22 -11.61 17.53
N ASN A 15 15.29 -10.77 17.93
CA ASN A 15 14.17 -11.17 18.76
C ASN A 15 13.34 -12.27 18.07
N PRO A 16 12.98 -13.38 18.77
CA PRO A 16 12.17 -14.45 18.18
C PRO A 16 10.87 -14.00 17.54
N ALA A 17 10.24 -12.94 18.06
CA ALA A 17 9.04 -12.35 17.49
C ALA A 17 9.23 -11.86 16.03
N CYS A 18 10.44 -11.41 15.68
CA CYS A 18 10.75 -11.02 14.31
C CYS A 18 10.65 -12.22 13.38
N ASP A 19 11.21 -13.36 13.76
CA ASP A 19 11.15 -14.58 12.94
C ASP A 19 9.72 -15.14 12.87
N GLU A 20 8.96 -15.09 13.96
CA GLU A 20 7.57 -15.53 13.98
C GLU A 20 6.71 -14.68 13.01
N ILE A 21 6.79 -13.36 13.10
CA ILE A 21 6.07 -12.46 12.21
C ILE A 21 6.52 -12.65 10.75
N ARG A 22 7.83 -12.78 10.51
CA ARG A 22 8.38 -12.97 9.17
C ARG A 22 7.87 -14.26 8.54
N ASN A 23 7.98 -15.38 9.25
CA ASN A 23 7.54 -16.68 8.75
C ASN A 23 6.04 -16.67 8.45
N ARG A 24 5.22 -16.17 9.37
CA ARG A 24 3.78 -16.07 9.17
C ARG A 24 3.39 -15.14 8.03
N PHE A 25 4.13 -14.03 7.84
CA PHE A 25 3.93 -13.13 6.71
C PHE A 25 4.16 -13.85 5.38
N PHE A 26 5.26 -14.59 5.23
CA PHE A 26 5.54 -15.34 4.01
C PHE A 26 4.56 -16.49 3.77
N ASP A 27 4.13 -17.19 4.81
CA ASP A 27 3.11 -18.24 4.68
C ASP A 27 1.80 -17.63 4.12
N LYS A 28 1.38 -16.51 4.67
CA LYS A 28 0.15 -15.83 4.21
C LYS A 28 0.28 -15.26 2.79
N ILE A 29 1.46 -14.80 2.39
CA ILE A 29 1.75 -14.39 1.02
C ILE A 29 1.54 -15.55 0.04
N ARG A 30 2.02 -16.75 0.38
CA ARG A 30 1.84 -17.96 -0.43
C ARG A 30 0.38 -18.40 -0.46
N GLU A 31 -0.34 -18.32 0.67
CA GLU A 31 -1.77 -18.60 0.76
C GLU A 31 -2.61 -17.75 -0.23
N ILE A 32 -2.24 -16.49 -0.45
CA ILE A 32 -2.92 -15.61 -1.41
C ILE A 32 -2.37 -15.69 -2.84
N GLY A 33 -1.41 -16.59 -3.10
CA GLY A 33 -0.89 -16.87 -4.44
C GLY A 33 0.12 -15.84 -4.97
N ILE A 34 0.71 -15.01 -4.10
CA ILE A 34 1.80 -14.12 -4.47
C ILE A 34 3.12 -14.89 -4.42
N LEU A 35 3.92 -14.78 -5.48
CA LEU A 35 5.22 -15.43 -5.55
C LEU A 35 6.23 -14.71 -4.65
N ASP A 36 7.12 -15.48 -4.02
CA ASP A 36 8.16 -14.94 -3.13
C ASP A 36 9.07 -13.91 -3.82
N ASP A 37 9.23 -14.00 -5.15
CA ASP A 37 10.03 -13.06 -5.93
C ASP A 37 9.35 -11.69 -6.17
N ALA A 38 8.07 -11.56 -5.82
CA ALA A 38 7.34 -10.29 -5.78
C ALA A 38 7.59 -9.50 -4.48
N LEU A 39 8.36 -10.06 -3.55
CA LEU A 39 8.69 -9.45 -2.27
C LEU A 39 10.18 -9.18 -2.18
N GLU A 40 10.54 -8.01 -1.67
CA GLU A 40 11.90 -7.66 -1.27
C GLU A 40 11.96 -7.57 0.25
N THR A 41 12.73 -8.45 0.87
CA THR A 41 12.99 -8.39 2.31
C THR A 41 14.19 -7.49 2.58
N ILE A 42 13.99 -6.49 3.43
CA ILE A 42 14.96 -5.45 3.74
C ILE A 42 15.24 -5.43 5.24
N THR A 43 16.49 -5.26 5.58
CA THR A 43 16.98 -5.04 6.96
C THR A 43 17.90 -3.83 6.96
N ALA A 44 18.30 -3.34 8.12
CA ALA A 44 19.24 -2.21 8.21
C ALA A 44 20.52 -2.45 7.40
N SER A 45 21.05 -3.68 7.39
CA SER A 45 22.31 -4.01 6.70
C SER A 45 22.25 -3.92 5.17
N ASN A 46 21.08 -4.06 4.56
CA ASN A 46 20.92 -4.03 3.10
C ASN A 46 19.99 -2.90 2.62
N PHE A 47 19.57 -2.02 3.51
CA PHE A 47 18.60 -0.96 3.23
C PHE A 47 19.05 -0.06 2.07
N ALA A 48 20.25 0.50 2.14
CA ALA A 48 20.78 1.41 1.13
C ALA A 48 20.86 0.79 -0.29
N GLN A 49 20.95 -0.54 -0.39
CA GLN A 49 21.07 -1.25 -1.66
C GLN A 49 19.71 -1.66 -2.25
N LYS A 50 18.75 -1.97 -1.38
CA LYS A 50 17.50 -2.61 -1.78
C LYS A 50 16.28 -1.71 -1.73
N TYR A 51 16.24 -0.79 -0.76
CA TYR A 51 15.11 0.11 -0.61
C TYR A 51 15.01 1.10 -1.78
N ASN A 52 13.79 1.32 -2.22
CA ASN A 52 13.47 2.38 -3.16
C ASN A 52 12.07 2.93 -2.85
N ASN A 53 11.91 4.24 -2.93
CA ASN A 53 10.67 4.94 -2.63
C ASN A 53 9.59 4.87 -3.75
N LYS A 54 9.82 4.05 -4.79
CA LYS A 54 8.89 3.88 -5.93
C LYS A 54 7.97 2.68 -5.76
N GLN A 55 8.25 1.81 -4.84
CA GLN A 55 7.48 0.60 -4.56
C GLN A 55 6.85 0.68 -3.17
N PRO A 56 5.66 0.08 -2.97
CA PRO A 56 5.04 0.04 -1.65
C PRO A 56 5.97 -0.60 -0.63
N ALA A 57 6.15 0.08 0.50
CA ALA A 57 6.98 -0.38 1.59
C ALA A 57 6.21 -0.38 2.91
N PHE A 58 6.52 -1.36 3.75
CA PHE A 58 6.02 -1.47 5.11
C PHE A 58 7.14 -1.90 6.04
N ALA A 59 7.31 -1.21 7.17
CA ALA A 59 8.37 -1.49 8.11
C ALA A 59 7.82 -1.96 9.46
N TYR A 60 8.42 -3.03 9.99
CA TYR A 60 8.35 -3.40 11.40
C TYR A 60 9.59 -2.87 12.10
N TYR A 61 9.40 -2.17 13.20
CA TYR A 61 10.49 -1.80 14.11
C TYR A 61 10.34 -2.57 15.42
N PHE A 62 11.27 -3.46 15.72
CA PHE A 62 11.27 -4.26 16.95
C PHE A 62 12.03 -3.51 18.03
N GLY A 63 11.32 -3.12 19.08
CA GLY A 63 11.87 -2.40 20.20
C GLY A 63 12.80 -3.25 21.05
N LYS A 64 13.72 -2.59 21.75
CA LYS A 64 14.59 -3.18 22.75
C LYS A 64 14.95 -2.16 23.80
N GLU A 65 14.85 -2.55 25.06
CA GLU A 65 15.22 -1.70 26.20
C GLU A 65 16.67 -1.24 26.10
N GLY A 66 16.90 0.07 26.19
CA GLY A 66 18.22 0.69 26.10
C GLY A 66 18.83 0.82 24.70
N HIS A 67 18.08 0.44 23.64
CA HIS A 67 18.51 0.57 22.23
C HIS A 67 17.55 1.41 21.41
N ASN A 68 17.08 2.51 21.99
CA ASN A 68 16.06 3.39 21.41
C ASN A 68 16.54 4.23 20.20
N ASN A 69 17.84 4.28 19.90
CA ASN A 69 18.41 5.07 18.79
C ASN A 69 18.91 4.17 17.63
N CYS A 70 18.51 2.90 17.59
CA CYS A 70 18.88 2.02 16.47
C CYS A 70 18.10 2.41 15.20
N ASP A 71 18.81 2.46 14.08
CA ASP A 71 18.25 2.65 12.74
C ASP A 71 17.50 3.99 12.53
N GLU A 72 17.78 5.04 13.33
CA GLU A 72 17.09 6.34 13.26
C GLU A 72 17.14 6.97 11.86
N ASP A 73 18.30 6.98 11.20
CA ASP A 73 18.46 7.52 9.85
C ASP A 73 17.50 6.83 8.84
N ILE A 74 17.35 5.52 8.98
CA ILE A 74 16.45 4.71 8.14
C ILE A 74 14.99 5.06 8.45
N LEU A 75 14.65 5.18 9.73
CA LEU A 75 13.30 5.53 10.15
C LEU A 75 12.90 6.92 9.66
N GLU A 76 13.82 7.90 9.74
CA GLU A 76 13.58 9.24 9.20
C GLU A 76 13.38 9.23 7.68
N GLU A 77 14.15 8.42 6.95
CA GLU A 77 13.99 8.29 5.51
C GLU A 77 12.63 7.68 5.15
N LEU A 78 12.21 6.62 5.83
CA LEU A 78 10.89 6.00 5.63
C LEU A 78 9.75 6.97 5.93
N LEU A 79 9.84 7.72 7.04
CA LEU A 79 8.85 8.73 7.41
C LEU A 79 8.76 9.86 6.37
N ARG A 80 9.91 10.34 5.88
CA ARG A 80 9.97 11.36 4.84
C ARG A 80 9.33 10.91 3.54
N ASN A 81 9.45 9.62 3.22
CA ASN A 81 8.84 9.01 2.04
C ASN A 81 7.37 8.64 2.26
N GLY A 82 6.85 8.76 3.49
CA GLY A 82 5.47 8.43 3.85
C GLY A 82 5.20 6.94 3.88
N ASP A 83 6.22 6.12 4.11
CA ASP A 83 6.05 4.68 4.29
C ASP A 83 5.48 4.35 5.67
N ALA A 84 4.71 3.27 5.73
CA ALA A 84 4.09 2.86 6.98
C ALA A 84 5.10 2.11 7.86
N ILE A 85 5.18 2.51 9.13
CA ILE A 85 6.02 1.88 10.15
C ILE A 85 5.15 1.46 11.32
N ILE A 86 5.31 0.24 11.80
CA ILE A 86 4.69 -0.23 13.03
C ILE A 86 5.76 -0.49 14.11
N PRO A 87 5.77 0.30 15.20
CA PRO A 87 6.57 -0.01 16.35
C PRO A 87 6.02 -1.22 17.10
N VAL A 88 6.84 -2.25 17.29
CA VAL A 88 6.54 -3.48 18.04
C VAL A 88 7.34 -3.44 19.34
N PHE A 89 6.64 -3.45 20.48
CA PHE A 89 7.29 -3.41 21.81
C PHE A 89 6.85 -4.60 22.66
N PHE A 90 7.66 -4.94 23.68
CA PHE A 90 7.53 -6.19 24.42
C PHE A 90 7.06 -6.02 25.86
N LYS A 91 7.24 -4.83 26.45
CA LYS A 91 6.82 -4.56 27.82
C LYS A 91 5.74 -3.47 27.85
N ILE A 92 4.55 -3.82 28.32
CA ILE A 92 3.47 -2.86 28.52
C ILE A 92 3.93 -1.78 29.51
N GLY A 93 3.78 -0.51 29.14
CA GLY A 93 4.23 0.63 29.95
C GLY A 93 5.70 1.03 29.75
N ASN A 94 6.46 0.35 28.88
CA ASN A 94 7.86 0.64 28.61
C ASN A 94 8.11 1.10 27.17
N PHE A 95 7.07 1.54 26.47
CA PHE A 95 7.12 1.91 25.05
C PHE A 95 8.21 2.92 24.75
N GLU A 96 8.29 4.02 25.51
CA GLU A 96 9.26 5.10 25.29
C GLU A 96 10.72 4.66 25.52
N ASN A 97 10.96 3.60 26.30
CA ASN A 97 12.29 3.07 26.55
C ASN A 97 12.74 2.02 25.53
N GLU A 98 11.78 1.43 24.79
CA GLU A 98 12.04 0.42 23.77
C GLU A 98 12.04 0.99 22.35
N ILE A 99 11.36 2.10 22.14
CA ILE A 99 11.10 2.66 20.79
C ILE A 99 11.80 4.02 20.64
N PRO A 100 12.48 4.28 19.50
CA PRO A 100 13.13 5.55 19.22
C PRO A 100 12.16 6.72 19.22
N GLU A 101 12.64 7.90 19.66
CA GLU A 101 11.84 9.11 19.77
C GLU A 101 11.19 9.50 18.44
N VAL A 102 11.88 9.28 17.33
CA VAL A 102 11.42 9.61 15.96
C VAL A 102 10.10 8.93 15.59
N ILE A 103 9.80 7.75 16.16
CA ILE A 103 8.56 6.99 15.92
C ILE A 103 7.69 6.82 17.18
N CYS A 104 8.06 7.43 18.31
CA CYS A 104 7.26 7.34 19.56
C CYS A 104 5.84 7.91 19.43
N LYS A 105 5.59 8.80 18.47
CA LYS A 105 4.25 9.35 18.19
C LYS A 105 3.37 8.39 17.38
N MET A 106 3.93 7.30 16.86
CA MET A 106 3.18 6.31 16.11
C MET A 106 2.42 5.38 17.05
N ASN A 107 1.36 4.78 16.53
CA ASN A 107 0.54 3.83 17.28
C ASN A 107 1.24 2.47 17.34
N GLY A 108 2.21 2.33 18.25
CA GLY A 108 2.91 1.06 18.49
C GLY A 108 1.99 -0.03 19.05
N LYS A 109 2.38 -1.28 18.88
CA LYS A 109 1.62 -2.45 19.32
C LYS A 109 2.47 -3.34 20.22
N PRO A 110 1.94 -3.74 21.41
CA PRO A 110 2.62 -4.72 22.24
C PRO A 110 2.59 -6.08 21.53
N TYR A 111 3.73 -6.75 21.50
CA TYR A 111 3.80 -8.10 20.98
C TYR A 111 3.19 -9.09 21.97
N ILE A 112 2.24 -9.88 21.47
CA ILE A 112 1.64 -11.02 22.19
C ILE A 112 1.72 -12.19 21.22
N SER A 113 2.33 -13.31 21.64
CA SER A 113 2.61 -14.46 20.77
C SER A 113 1.37 -15.03 20.06
N ASP A 114 0.21 -14.97 20.72
CA ASP A 114 -1.05 -15.46 20.15
C ASP A 114 -1.65 -14.52 19.08
N ASP A 115 -1.06 -13.34 18.89
CA ASP A 115 -1.58 -12.29 18.02
C ASP A 115 -0.72 -12.04 16.76
N VAL A 116 0.15 -12.98 16.38
CA VAL A 116 1.06 -12.84 15.20
C VAL A 116 0.31 -12.47 13.93
N ASP A 117 -0.86 -13.05 13.70
CA ASP A 117 -1.71 -12.74 12.55
C ASP A 117 -2.15 -11.26 12.49
N LYS A 118 -2.30 -10.58 13.63
CA LYS A 118 -2.62 -9.15 13.66
C LYS A 118 -1.48 -8.31 13.08
N PHE A 119 -0.23 -8.63 13.43
CA PHE A 119 0.94 -7.93 12.89
C PHE A 119 1.07 -8.14 11.38
N VAL A 120 0.85 -9.37 10.92
CA VAL A 120 0.83 -9.67 9.49
C VAL A 120 -0.28 -8.90 8.78
N ASN A 121 -1.47 -8.82 9.38
CA ASN A 121 -2.59 -8.07 8.81
C ASN A 121 -2.29 -6.58 8.65
N TYR A 122 -1.59 -5.93 9.60
CA TYR A 122 -1.18 -4.52 9.44
C TYR A 122 -0.33 -4.30 8.19
N ALA A 123 0.64 -5.19 7.92
CA ALA A 123 1.43 -5.11 6.70
C ALA A 123 0.56 -5.35 5.45
N PHE A 124 -0.33 -6.34 5.50
CA PHE A 124 -1.22 -6.67 4.39
C PHE A 124 -2.20 -5.53 4.08
N GLU A 125 -2.74 -4.86 5.11
CA GLU A 125 -3.58 -3.67 4.95
C GLU A 125 -2.80 -2.53 4.29
N SER A 126 -1.62 -2.22 4.84
CA SER A 126 -0.78 -1.15 4.33
C SER A 126 -0.28 -1.39 2.91
N LEU A 127 0.04 -2.63 2.57
CA LEU A 127 0.46 -3.05 1.23
C LEU A 127 -0.73 -3.35 0.29
N HIS A 128 -1.97 -3.12 0.73
CA HIS A 128 -3.21 -3.43 0.00
C HIS A 128 -3.33 -4.90 -0.42
N LEU A 129 -2.83 -5.83 0.40
CA LEU A 129 -2.82 -7.27 0.13
C LEU A 129 -4.00 -8.04 0.74
N LEU A 130 -4.77 -7.43 1.67
CA LEU A 130 -5.92 -8.07 2.32
C LEU A 130 -7.15 -8.17 1.43
N ARG A 131 -7.20 -7.44 0.34
CA ARG A 131 -8.38 -7.42 -0.53
C ARG A 131 -8.48 -8.72 -1.31
N LYS A 132 -9.56 -9.45 -1.12
CA LYS A 132 -9.89 -10.67 -1.90
C LYS A 132 -10.14 -10.34 -3.37
N MET A 133 -10.61 -9.12 -3.65
CA MET A 133 -10.82 -8.59 -5.00
C MET A 133 -10.10 -7.25 -5.12
N ARG A 134 -9.36 -7.07 -6.22
CA ARG A 134 -8.74 -5.79 -6.53
C ARG A 134 -9.80 -4.79 -6.97
N LYS A 135 -9.72 -3.58 -6.44
CA LYS A 135 -10.60 -2.49 -6.83
C LYS A 135 -9.99 -1.74 -8.01
N LEU A 136 -10.71 -1.72 -9.09
CA LEU A 136 -10.30 -1.08 -10.33
C LEU A 136 -11.22 0.11 -10.62
N PHE A 137 -10.62 1.23 -10.94
CA PHE A 137 -11.36 2.41 -11.39
C PHE A 137 -11.08 2.62 -12.88
N ILE A 138 -12.12 2.64 -13.72
CA ILE A 138 -11.99 2.87 -15.16
C ILE A 138 -12.36 4.31 -15.46
N SER A 139 -11.35 5.09 -15.84
CA SER A 139 -11.48 6.45 -16.34
C SER A 139 -11.52 6.46 -17.86
N TYR A 140 -12.50 7.11 -18.42
CA TYR A 140 -12.71 7.15 -19.86
C TYR A 140 -13.46 8.40 -20.30
N ARG A 141 -13.28 8.78 -21.57
CA ARG A 141 -14.07 9.82 -22.17
C ARG A 141 -15.33 9.25 -22.82
N ARG A 142 -16.49 9.68 -22.37
CA ARG A 142 -17.80 9.12 -22.78
C ARG A 142 -18.05 9.12 -24.27
N ILE A 143 -17.71 10.24 -24.91
CA ILE A 143 -17.99 10.45 -26.33
C ILE A 143 -17.25 9.44 -27.19
N ASP A 144 -16.05 9.04 -26.78
CA ASP A 144 -15.13 8.28 -27.62
C ASP A 144 -15.02 6.81 -27.22
N SER A 145 -15.16 6.49 -25.92
CA SER A 145 -14.76 5.17 -25.40
C SER A 145 -15.79 4.48 -24.49
N ALA A 146 -17.01 5.00 -24.36
CA ALA A 146 -18.04 4.43 -23.51
C ALA A 146 -18.31 2.94 -23.80
N LYS A 147 -18.35 2.53 -25.07
CA LYS A 147 -18.58 1.13 -25.47
C LYS A 147 -17.45 0.23 -25.01
N ILE A 148 -16.20 0.68 -25.14
CA ILE A 148 -15.01 -0.08 -24.73
C ILE A 148 -14.94 -0.16 -23.20
N ALA A 149 -15.24 0.95 -22.51
CA ALA A 149 -15.28 1.03 -21.06
C ALA A 149 -16.29 0.03 -20.47
N ASN A 150 -17.51 -0.02 -21.02
CA ASN A 150 -18.52 -0.98 -20.58
C ASN A 150 -18.12 -2.43 -20.86
N GLN A 151 -17.53 -2.73 -22.01
CA GLN A 151 -17.03 -4.08 -22.30
C GLN A 151 -15.92 -4.50 -21.33
N LEU A 152 -15.00 -3.59 -21.04
CA LEU A 152 -13.91 -3.83 -20.09
C LEU A 152 -14.46 -4.04 -18.68
N PHE A 153 -15.40 -3.22 -18.25
CA PHE A 153 -16.11 -3.36 -16.98
C PHE A 153 -16.74 -4.74 -16.83
N ASP A 154 -17.49 -5.20 -17.83
CA ASP A 154 -18.14 -6.52 -17.82
C ASP A 154 -17.12 -7.65 -17.74
N VAL A 155 -16.03 -7.58 -18.49
CA VAL A 155 -14.98 -8.60 -18.49
C VAL A 155 -14.27 -8.67 -17.15
N LEU A 156 -13.93 -7.52 -16.56
CA LEU A 156 -13.23 -7.45 -15.28
C LEU A 156 -14.10 -7.95 -14.12
N ASN A 157 -15.38 -7.56 -14.09
CA ASN A 157 -16.31 -8.06 -13.07
C ASN A 157 -16.52 -9.58 -13.17
N ARG A 158 -16.60 -10.15 -14.37
CA ARG A 158 -16.64 -11.62 -14.55
C ARG A 158 -15.39 -12.34 -14.07
N ARG A 159 -14.28 -11.62 -13.94
CA ARG A 159 -13.00 -12.15 -13.41
C ARG A 159 -12.80 -11.83 -11.92
N ASN A 160 -13.87 -11.47 -11.22
CA ASN A 160 -13.89 -11.16 -9.81
C ASN A 160 -13.02 -9.93 -9.40
N TYR A 161 -12.88 -8.96 -10.29
CA TYR A 161 -12.41 -7.63 -9.91
C TYR A 161 -13.60 -6.79 -9.43
N ASP A 162 -13.40 -6.00 -8.39
CA ASP A 162 -14.36 -4.97 -7.98
C ASP A 162 -14.11 -3.71 -8.81
N THR A 163 -14.87 -3.59 -9.89
CA THR A 163 -14.62 -2.57 -10.91
C THR A 163 -15.64 -1.43 -10.79
N PHE A 164 -15.14 -0.22 -10.75
CA PHE A 164 -15.95 0.99 -10.83
C PHE A 164 -15.74 1.69 -12.18
N LEU A 165 -16.83 2.11 -12.79
CA LEU A 165 -16.86 2.91 -14.00
C LEU A 165 -17.18 4.36 -13.64
N ASP A 166 -16.37 5.30 -14.13
CA ASP A 166 -16.70 6.73 -14.02
C ASP A 166 -17.89 7.05 -14.94
N ASP A 167 -19.08 6.98 -14.38
CA ASP A 167 -20.31 7.30 -15.10
C ASP A 167 -20.65 8.81 -14.98
N TYR A 168 -19.86 9.65 -15.61
CA TYR A 168 -19.94 11.10 -15.56
C TYR A 168 -21.20 11.69 -16.25
N SER A 169 -22.35 10.97 -16.17
CA SER A 169 -23.58 11.39 -16.85
C SER A 169 -24.52 12.24 -16.03
N ILE A 170 -24.25 12.40 -14.75
CA ILE A 170 -25.13 13.17 -13.88
C ILE A 170 -24.51 14.53 -13.64
N ALA A 171 -25.18 15.57 -14.18
CA ALA A 171 -24.82 16.94 -13.95
C ALA A 171 -24.67 17.25 -12.46
N ILE A 172 -23.45 17.66 -12.07
CA ILE A 172 -23.16 18.63 -11.03
C ILE A 172 -24.04 18.57 -9.78
N ALA A 173 -23.70 17.64 -8.85
CA ALA A 173 -23.90 17.89 -7.44
C ALA A 173 -22.52 17.74 -6.76
N GLN A 174 -22.18 18.65 -5.86
CA GLN A 174 -20.90 18.59 -5.09
C GLN A 174 -20.67 17.22 -4.41
N ASP A 175 -21.72 16.56 -3.99
CA ASP A 175 -21.71 15.24 -3.36
C ASP A 175 -21.16 14.14 -4.27
N PHE A 176 -21.36 14.24 -5.58
CA PHE A 176 -20.86 13.25 -6.54
C PHE A 176 -19.33 13.32 -6.73
N GLN A 177 -18.77 14.51 -6.69
CA GLN A 177 -17.33 14.75 -6.79
C GLN A 177 -16.58 14.15 -5.58
N GLU A 178 -17.15 14.28 -4.39
CA GLU A 178 -16.60 13.71 -3.18
C GLU A 178 -16.65 12.18 -3.22
N GLU A 179 -17.76 11.58 -3.64
CA GLU A 179 -17.90 10.14 -3.79
C GLU A 179 -16.91 9.58 -4.82
N LEU A 180 -16.73 10.25 -5.94
CA LEU A 180 -15.79 9.85 -6.97
C LEU A 180 -14.34 9.91 -6.49
N ASN A 181 -13.97 11.00 -5.81
CA ASN A 181 -12.66 11.14 -5.17
C ASN A 181 -12.43 10.07 -4.08
N HIS A 182 -13.49 9.72 -3.36
CA HIS A 182 -13.42 8.65 -2.35
C HIS A 182 -13.19 7.30 -3.01
N ARG A 183 -13.92 6.96 -4.08
CA ARG A 183 -13.75 5.71 -4.82
C ARG A 183 -12.41 5.62 -5.53
N LEU A 184 -11.94 6.71 -6.11
CA LEU A 184 -10.59 6.79 -6.68
C LEU A 184 -9.53 6.55 -5.60
N SER A 185 -9.74 7.12 -4.41
CA SER A 185 -8.81 6.94 -3.28
C SER A 185 -8.76 5.51 -2.74
N ASP A 186 -9.85 4.76 -2.90
CA ASP A 186 -9.99 3.39 -2.43
C ASP A 186 -9.69 2.34 -3.51
N CYS A 187 -9.32 2.74 -4.72
CA CYS A 187 -8.96 1.81 -5.79
C CYS A 187 -7.48 1.38 -5.70
N ASP A 188 -7.21 0.17 -6.20
CA ASP A 188 -5.85 -0.37 -6.29
C ASP A 188 -5.17 0.02 -7.61
N VAL A 189 -5.97 0.17 -8.68
CA VAL A 189 -5.49 0.54 -10.01
C VAL A 189 -6.50 1.44 -10.72
N LEU A 190 -5.99 2.55 -11.25
CA LEU A 190 -6.68 3.41 -12.19
C LEU A 190 -6.41 2.92 -13.62
N ILE A 191 -7.45 2.51 -14.34
CA ILE A 191 -7.37 2.16 -15.76
C ILE A 191 -7.87 3.34 -16.57
N GLN A 192 -7.02 3.86 -17.44
CA GLN A 192 -7.36 4.99 -18.32
C GLN A 192 -7.45 4.54 -19.76
N LEU A 193 -8.60 4.80 -20.39
CA LEU A 193 -8.79 4.58 -21.82
C LEU A 193 -8.37 5.84 -22.58
N TYR A 194 -7.19 5.79 -23.19
CA TYR A 194 -6.64 6.90 -23.97
C TYR A 194 -7.23 6.92 -25.37
N THR A 195 -7.86 8.04 -25.71
CA THR A 195 -8.29 8.37 -27.08
C THR A 195 -7.60 9.63 -27.55
N GLU A 196 -7.66 9.95 -28.83
CA GLU A 196 -7.04 11.16 -29.39
C GLU A 196 -7.45 12.46 -28.66
N ASN A 197 -8.64 12.47 -28.10
CA ASN A 197 -9.19 13.63 -27.38
C ASN A 197 -9.08 13.53 -25.85
N PHE A 198 -8.51 12.46 -25.32
CA PHE A 198 -8.40 12.25 -23.89
C PHE A 198 -7.56 13.33 -23.19
N SER A 199 -6.46 13.74 -23.82
CA SER A 199 -5.54 14.76 -23.29
C SER A 199 -6.18 16.14 -23.12
N ASN A 200 -7.31 16.41 -23.77
CA ASN A 200 -8.04 17.66 -23.69
C ASN A 200 -9.03 17.72 -22.51
N SER A 201 -9.19 16.61 -21.76
CA SER A 201 -10.04 16.56 -20.58
C SER A 201 -9.25 16.99 -19.35
N GLU A 202 -9.63 18.12 -18.74
CA GLU A 202 -9.06 18.56 -17.45
C GLU A 202 -9.28 17.50 -16.37
N TRP A 203 -10.44 16.89 -16.37
CA TRP A 203 -10.84 15.82 -15.45
C TRP A 203 -9.89 14.62 -15.47
N CYS A 204 -9.60 14.09 -16.64
CA CYS A 204 -8.68 12.95 -16.76
C CYS A 204 -7.27 13.27 -16.25
N ARG A 205 -6.84 14.54 -16.36
CA ARG A 205 -5.57 15.01 -15.79
C ARG A 205 -5.60 15.09 -14.27
N GLU A 206 -6.71 15.53 -13.69
CA GLU A 206 -6.90 15.57 -12.23
C GLU A 206 -6.90 14.17 -11.62
N GLU A 207 -7.56 13.19 -12.25
CA GLU A 207 -7.55 11.79 -11.82
C GLU A 207 -6.15 11.21 -11.81
N ILE A 208 -5.33 11.47 -12.85
CA ILE A 208 -3.92 11.05 -12.89
C ILE A 208 -3.13 11.66 -11.72
N ASN A 209 -3.28 12.96 -11.52
CA ASN A 209 -2.58 13.66 -10.46
C ASN A 209 -2.98 13.12 -9.07
N ASN A 210 -4.27 12.89 -8.85
CA ASN A 210 -4.78 12.32 -7.61
C ASN A 210 -4.28 10.87 -7.40
N ALA A 211 -4.29 10.04 -8.45
CA ALA A 211 -3.77 8.68 -8.40
C ALA A 211 -2.27 8.67 -8.07
N ASN A 212 -1.48 9.53 -8.72
CA ASN A 212 -0.04 9.66 -8.46
C ASN A 212 0.26 10.11 -7.04
N GLN A 213 -0.48 11.10 -6.52
CA GLN A 213 -0.31 11.57 -5.13
C GLN A 213 -0.64 10.49 -4.11
N LYS A 214 -1.59 9.60 -4.43
CA LYS A 214 -2.02 8.51 -3.56
C LYS A 214 -1.30 7.19 -3.83
N ARG A 215 -0.28 7.20 -4.70
CA ARG A 215 0.49 6.01 -5.08
C ARG A 215 -0.35 4.86 -5.66
N ILE A 216 -1.45 5.19 -6.31
CA ILE A 216 -2.32 4.24 -7.01
C ILE A 216 -1.67 3.89 -8.34
N GLY A 217 -1.66 2.61 -8.70
CA GLY A 217 -1.15 2.15 -10.00
C GLY A 217 -1.99 2.72 -11.15
N VAL A 218 -1.35 3.28 -12.19
CA VAL A 218 -2.04 3.79 -13.38
C VAL A 218 -1.72 2.90 -14.57
N LEU A 219 -2.75 2.35 -15.22
CA LEU A 219 -2.65 1.57 -16.44
C LEU A 219 -3.32 2.34 -17.59
N ALA A 220 -2.53 2.80 -18.54
CA ALA A 220 -3.05 3.44 -19.75
C ALA A 220 -3.28 2.40 -20.86
N ILE A 221 -4.45 2.40 -21.46
CA ILE A 221 -4.82 1.59 -22.64
C ILE A 221 -5.03 2.56 -23.80
N ILE A 222 -4.24 2.37 -24.86
CA ILE A 222 -4.19 3.24 -26.05
C ILE A 222 -4.91 2.55 -27.21
#